data_d07ae9cb84136d22e2771725f717fafd
#
_entry.id   d07ae9cb84136d22e2771725f717fafd
#
_cell.length_a   1.000
_cell.length_b   1.000
_cell.length_c   1.000
_cell.angle_alpha   90.00
_cell.angle_beta   90.00
_cell.angle_gamma   90.00
#
_symmetry.space_group_name_H-M   'P 1'
#
loop_
_entity.id
_entity.type
_entity.pdbx_description
1 polymer ?
#
loop_
_entity_poly.entity_id
_entity_poly.type
_entity_poly.pdbx_seq_one_letter_code
_entity_poly.pdbx_strand_id
1 'polypeptide(L)'
;TGLNELGATQASFTVIATEEYKDVVKELVQGIQAGVGSISSYGNDDEHKISFSLKIDILSESDYRTALSKGDYDIALYKFTATNQSALNFLSSVINSNLMGNAPAAVSALKRAQNGTAQNLAQNAKNCEKAILADYSIKPVLYESSYYAQAKGVANVQFHPGSGRISFVNA
;
A
#
# COMPACT_ATOMS: atom_id res chain seq x y z
N THR A 1 14.42 11.29 16.46
CA THR A 1 15.66 10.85 17.12
C THR A 1 16.69 10.40 16.09
N GLY A 2 16.43 9.50 15.16
CA GLY A 2 17.42 8.93 14.26
C GLY A 2 18.16 9.93 13.34
N LEU A 3 17.47 10.94 12.80
CA LEU A 3 18.12 11.95 11.94
C LEU A 3 19.06 12.87 12.73
N ASN A 4 18.69 13.23 13.95
CA ASN A 4 19.56 14.02 14.83
C ASN A 4 20.82 13.25 15.23
N GLU A 5 20.71 11.94 15.44
CA GLU A 5 21.86 11.08 15.75
C GLU A 5 22.86 10.99 14.58
N LEU A 6 22.38 11.17 13.35
CA LEU A 6 23.20 11.21 12.15
C LEU A 6 23.78 12.61 11.84
N GLY A 7 23.45 13.64 12.63
CA GLY A 7 23.85 15.01 12.38
C GLY A 7 23.23 15.61 11.09
N ALA A 8 22.16 15.00 10.58
CA ALA A 8 21.52 15.46 9.35
C ALA A 8 20.63 16.68 9.63
N THR A 9 20.83 17.74 8.89
CA THR A 9 20.00 18.97 8.94
C THR A 9 18.91 19.00 7.85
N GLN A 10 18.96 18.07 6.90
CA GLN A 10 18.02 17.98 5.79
C GLN A 10 17.72 16.52 5.47
N ALA A 11 16.45 16.19 5.21
CA ALA A 11 15.99 14.91 4.68
C ALA A 11 15.09 15.17 3.47
N SER A 12 15.46 14.58 2.32
CA SER A 12 14.69 14.66 1.08
C SER A 12 14.41 13.25 0.59
N PHE A 13 13.15 12.98 0.25
CA PHE A 13 12.72 11.68 -0.24
C PHE A 13 11.96 11.82 -1.55
N THR A 14 12.14 10.86 -2.45
CA THR A 14 11.44 10.78 -3.73
C THR A 14 10.21 9.88 -3.61
N VAL A 15 9.06 10.41 -3.96
CA VAL A 15 7.78 9.71 -4.01
C VAL A 15 7.40 9.48 -5.46
N ILE A 16 7.29 8.23 -5.89
CA ILE A 16 6.90 7.89 -7.26
C ILE A 16 5.45 7.43 -7.33
N ALA A 17 4.75 7.84 -8.40
CA ALA A 17 3.41 7.39 -8.73
C ALA A 17 3.19 7.43 -10.25
N THR A 18 2.15 6.77 -10.74
CA THR A 18 1.69 6.91 -12.12
C THR A 18 0.72 8.10 -12.26
N GLU A 19 0.45 8.53 -13.50
CA GLU A 19 -0.48 9.64 -13.77
C GLU A 19 -1.89 9.36 -13.22
N GLU A 20 -2.33 8.10 -13.17
CA GLU A 20 -3.61 7.67 -12.58
C GLU A 20 -3.76 8.13 -11.11
N TYR A 21 -2.67 8.13 -10.35
CA TYR A 21 -2.66 8.46 -8.92
C TYR A 21 -2.06 9.83 -8.60
N LYS A 22 -1.88 10.68 -9.57
CA LYS A 22 -1.26 12.00 -9.43
C LYS A 22 -1.88 12.87 -8.34
N ASP A 23 -3.20 12.94 -8.30
CA ASP A 23 -3.88 13.79 -7.31
C ASP A 23 -3.85 13.14 -5.91
N VAL A 24 -4.00 11.83 -5.83
CA VAL A 24 -3.89 11.08 -4.57
C VAL A 24 -2.50 11.24 -3.94
N VAL A 25 -1.43 11.13 -4.74
CA VAL A 25 -0.06 11.27 -4.22
C VAL A 25 0.23 12.69 -3.77
N LYS A 26 -0.33 13.71 -4.43
CA LYS A 26 -0.20 15.10 -4.00
C LYS A 26 -0.85 15.36 -2.64
N GLU A 27 -2.09 14.90 -2.45
CA GLU A 27 -2.78 15.01 -1.17
C GLU A 27 -2.05 14.25 -0.06
N LEU A 28 -1.57 13.04 -0.35
CA LEU A 28 -0.79 12.24 0.58
C LEU A 28 0.50 12.98 1.03
N VAL A 29 1.26 13.50 0.07
CA VAL A 29 2.50 14.23 0.35
C VAL A 29 2.24 15.50 1.14
N GLN A 30 1.19 16.26 0.81
CA GLN A 30 0.79 17.44 1.58
C GLN A 30 0.43 17.08 3.02
N GLY A 31 -0.33 15.98 3.22
CA GLY A 31 -0.68 15.49 4.55
C GLY A 31 0.55 15.07 5.37
N ILE A 32 1.50 14.37 4.76
CA ILE A 32 2.75 13.97 5.42
C ILE A 32 3.59 15.21 5.78
N GLN A 33 3.77 16.15 4.86
CA GLN A 33 4.55 17.36 5.10
C GLN A 33 3.93 18.22 6.20
N ALA A 34 2.62 18.36 6.24
CA ALA A 34 1.91 19.07 7.31
C ALA A 34 2.08 18.37 8.67
N GLY A 35 2.00 17.03 8.69
CA GLY A 35 2.23 16.25 9.89
C GLY A 35 3.66 16.37 10.43
N VAL A 36 4.66 16.31 9.57
CA VAL A 36 6.08 16.49 9.95
C VAL A 36 6.34 17.93 10.43
N GLY A 37 5.79 18.93 9.76
CA GLY A 37 5.90 20.33 10.18
C GLY A 37 5.34 20.57 11.58
N SER A 38 4.26 19.88 11.96
CA SER A 38 3.69 19.97 13.32
C SER A 38 4.56 19.31 14.40
N ILE A 39 5.33 18.29 14.04
CA ILE A 39 6.26 17.60 14.96
C ILE A 39 7.53 18.42 15.19
N SER A 40 8.04 19.10 14.17
CA SER A 40 9.24 19.93 14.27
C SER A 40 9.08 21.15 15.18
N SER A 41 7.85 21.57 15.47
CA SER A 41 7.56 22.67 16.41
C SER A 41 7.60 22.27 17.89
N TYR A 42 7.81 21.00 18.21
CA TYR A 42 7.88 20.48 19.60
C TYR A 42 9.27 20.62 20.27
N GLY A 43 10.31 20.98 19.53
CA GLY A 43 11.65 21.25 20.05
C GLY A 43 11.88 22.74 20.17
N ASN A 44 12.07 23.26 21.39
CA ASN A 44 12.33 24.68 21.65
C ASN A 44 13.75 25.15 21.22
N ASP A 45 14.55 24.30 20.58
CA ASP A 45 15.90 24.62 20.16
C ASP A 45 16.00 24.79 18.65
N ASP A 46 16.24 26.02 18.21
CA ASP A 46 16.46 26.36 16.79
C ASP A 46 17.67 25.64 16.17
N GLU A 47 18.56 25.08 16.98
CA GLU A 47 19.77 24.38 16.53
C GLU A 47 19.51 22.99 15.89
N HIS A 48 18.30 22.43 16.01
CA HIS A 48 17.98 21.06 15.56
C HIS A 48 16.83 20.98 14.57
N LYS A 49 16.55 22.06 13.83
CA LYS A 49 15.54 22.04 12.75
C LYS A 49 16.03 21.19 11.59
N ILE A 50 15.40 20.02 11.41
CA ILE A 50 15.59 19.19 10.22
C ILE A 50 14.62 19.66 9.15
N SER A 51 15.14 20.12 8.03
CA SER A 51 14.35 20.39 6.83
C SER A 51 13.91 19.08 6.21
N PHE A 52 12.59 18.87 6.08
CA PHE A 52 12.00 17.68 5.48
C PHE A 52 11.31 18.05 4.16
N SER A 53 11.62 17.32 3.09
CA SER A 53 10.98 17.50 1.79
C SER A 53 10.64 16.18 1.13
N LEU A 54 9.49 16.17 0.45
CA LEU A 54 9.05 15.06 -0.40
C LEU A 54 8.93 15.58 -1.84
N LYS A 55 9.73 15.00 -2.74
CA LYS A 55 9.66 15.28 -4.18
C LYS A 55 8.75 14.25 -4.82
N ILE A 56 7.76 14.69 -5.60
CA ILE A 56 6.85 13.83 -6.34
C ILE A 56 7.36 13.69 -7.77
N ASP A 57 7.59 12.46 -8.22
CA ASP A 57 7.89 12.13 -9.60
C ASP A 57 6.72 11.31 -10.17
N ILE A 58 6.00 11.90 -11.13
CA ILE A 58 4.92 11.22 -11.87
C ILE A 58 5.53 10.58 -13.09
N LEU A 59 5.45 9.26 -13.15
CA LEU A 59 6.13 8.45 -14.16
C LEU A 59 5.13 7.82 -15.14
N SER A 60 5.57 7.53 -16.35
CA SER A 60 4.86 6.63 -17.25
C SER A 60 4.79 5.23 -16.64
N GLU A 61 3.84 4.40 -17.05
CA GLU A 61 3.70 3.02 -16.52
C GLU A 61 4.98 2.19 -16.72
N SER A 62 5.69 2.37 -17.85
CA SER A 62 6.95 1.68 -18.14
C SER A 62 8.09 2.14 -17.24
N ASP A 63 8.21 3.46 -17.04
CA ASP A 63 9.26 4.03 -16.18
C ASP A 63 9.01 3.72 -14.72
N TYR A 64 7.74 3.77 -14.30
CA TYR A 64 7.33 3.39 -12.96
C TYR A 64 7.70 1.93 -12.62
N ARG A 65 7.41 0.98 -13.52
CA ARG A 65 7.82 -0.42 -13.34
C ARG A 65 9.34 -0.58 -13.31
N THR A 66 10.05 0.20 -14.12
CA THR A 66 11.51 0.21 -14.14
C THR A 66 12.06 0.73 -12.81
N ALA A 67 11.55 1.83 -12.29
CA ALA A 67 11.92 2.39 -11.00
C ALA A 67 11.65 1.40 -9.86
N LEU A 68 10.47 0.75 -9.83
CA LEU A 68 10.15 -0.29 -8.86
C LEU A 68 11.14 -1.46 -8.90
N SER A 69 11.52 -1.91 -10.10
CA SER A 69 12.44 -3.05 -10.25
C SER A 69 13.87 -2.74 -9.84
N LYS A 70 14.29 -1.49 -9.95
CA LYS A 70 15.63 -1.00 -9.58
C LYS A 70 15.71 -0.52 -8.13
N GLY A 71 14.58 -0.23 -7.50
CA GLY A 71 14.54 0.42 -6.20
C GLY A 71 14.89 1.91 -6.24
N ASP A 72 14.69 2.57 -7.38
CA ASP A 72 15.00 3.99 -7.59
C ASP A 72 13.87 4.89 -7.04
N TYR A 73 13.55 4.75 -5.76
CA TYR A 73 12.55 5.54 -5.03
C TYR A 73 12.72 5.34 -3.52
N ASP A 74 12.21 6.28 -2.75
CA ASP A 74 12.06 6.14 -1.31
C ASP A 74 10.65 5.71 -0.92
N ILE A 75 9.64 6.23 -1.62
CA ILE A 75 8.23 5.90 -1.42
C ILE A 75 7.59 5.65 -2.80
N ALA A 76 6.80 4.59 -2.92
CA ALA A 76 6.02 4.31 -4.13
C ALA A 76 4.53 4.15 -3.78
N LEU A 77 3.65 4.86 -4.50
CA LEU A 77 2.20 4.63 -4.39
C LEU A 77 1.83 3.46 -5.32
N TYR A 78 1.59 2.30 -4.73
CA TYR A 78 1.38 1.05 -5.47
C TYR A 78 -0.02 0.49 -5.24
N LYS A 79 -0.63 -0.02 -6.31
CA LYS A 79 -1.94 -0.68 -6.28
C LYS A 79 -1.79 -2.19 -6.20
N PHE A 80 -2.24 -2.78 -5.11
CA PHE A 80 -2.45 -4.22 -5.03
C PHE A 80 -3.87 -4.56 -5.47
N THR A 81 -4.00 -5.42 -6.48
CA THR A 81 -5.30 -5.88 -6.97
C THR A 81 -5.57 -7.28 -6.45
N ALA A 82 -6.70 -7.46 -5.77
CA ALA A 82 -7.17 -8.79 -5.41
C ALA A 82 -7.79 -9.47 -6.65
N THR A 83 -7.19 -10.54 -7.11
CA THR A 83 -7.69 -11.32 -8.27
C THR A 83 -8.90 -12.18 -7.93
N ASN A 84 -9.10 -12.43 -6.65
CA ASN A 84 -10.28 -13.10 -6.09
C ASN A 84 -10.51 -12.57 -4.67
N GLN A 85 -11.68 -12.81 -4.09
CA GLN A 85 -12.02 -12.34 -2.73
C GLN A 85 -11.37 -13.17 -1.61
N SER A 86 -10.31 -13.91 -1.91
CA SER A 86 -9.56 -14.64 -0.88
C SER A 86 -8.56 -13.71 -0.19
N ALA A 87 -8.77 -13.46 1.10
CA ALA A 87 -7.84 -12.71 1.93
C ALA A 87 -6.42 -13.30 1.89
N LEU A 88 -6.29 -14.63 1.90
CA LEU A 88 -4.99 -15.28 1.83
C LEU A 88 -4.27 -15.07 0.50
N ASN A 89 -5.00 -15.09 -0.62
CA ASN A 89 -4.40 -14.82 -1.92
C ASN A 89 -3.95 -13.37 -2.03
N PHE A 90 -4.74 -12.44 -1.49
CA PHE A 90 -4.34 -11.03 -1.41
C PHE A 90 -3.07 -10.86 -0.57
N LEU A 91 -3.04 -11.37 0.67
CA LEU A 91 -1.88 -11.30 1.54
C LEU A 91 -0.65 -11.99 0.94
N SER A 92 -0.85 -13.10 0.24
CA SER A 92 0.21 -13.78 -0.49
C SER A 92 0.76 -12.92 -1.63
N SER A 93 -0.09 -12.22 -2.38
CA SER A 93 0.37 -11.32 -3.45
C SER A 93 1.17 -10.14 -2.91
N VAL A 94 0.78 -9.61 -1.75
CA VAL A 94 1.52 -8.54 -1.06
C VAL A 94 2.90 -9.02 -0.62
N ILE A 95 2.99 -10.16 0.06
CA ILE A 95 4.24 -10.70 0.60
C ILE A 95 5.20 -11.13 -0.52
N ASN A 96 4.66 -11.69 -1.61
CA ASN A 96 5.47 -12.13 -2.75
C ASN A 96 5.74 -11.01 -3.77
N SER A 97 5.26 -9.81 -3.52
CA SER A 97 5.63 -8.64 -4.30
C SER A 97 7.06 -8.28 -3.94
N ASN A 98 8.00 -8.10 -4.70
CA ASN A 98 9.38 -7.70 -4.36
C ASN A 98 9.47 -6.35 -3.60
N LEU A 99 8.31 -5.79 -3.17
CA LEU A 99 8.20 -4.50 -2.49
C LEU A 99 8.39 -4.60 -0.97
N MET A 100 8.23 -5.79 -0.37
CA MET A 100 8.40 -5.98 1.06
C MET A 100 9.85 -6.28 1.49
N GLY A 101 10.75 -6.50 0.56
CA GLY A 101 12.09 -6.93 0.90
C GLY A 101 12.11 -8.25 1.68
N ASN A 102 12.97 -8.36 2.69
CA ASN A 102 13.08 -9.56 3.53
C ASN A 102 12.19 -9.42 4.77
N ALA A 103 10.95 -9.93 4.71
CA ALA A 103 9.96 -9.90 5.78
C ALA A 103 9.67 -11.30 6.36
N PRO A 104 10.61 -11.93 7.10
CA PRO A 104 10.49 -13.34 7.54
C PRO A 104 9.30 -13.57 8.47
N ALA A 105 8.92 -12.59 9.27
CA ALA A 105 7.75 -12.68 10.15
C ALA A 105 6.44 -12.77 9.35
N ALA A 106 6.29 -11.96 8.29
CA ALA A 106 5.13 -11.98 7.40
C ALA A 106 5.07 -13.30 6.61
N VAL A 107 6.19 -13.77 6.07
CA VAL A 107 6.29 -15.08 5.37
C VAL A 107 5.89 -16.23 6.29
N SER A 108 6.37 -16.24 7.54
CA SER A 108 6.03 -17.27 8.52
C SER A 108 4.56 -17.22 8.92
N ALA A 109 3.99 -16.02 9.05
CA ALA A 109 2.56 -15.84 9.35
C ALA A 109 1.68 -16.31 8.19
N LEU A 110 2.08 -16.03 6.93
CA LEU A 110 1.38 -16.52 5.75
C LEU A 110 1.37 -18.06 5.68
N LYS A 111 2.51 -18.69 5.91
CA LYS A 111 2.59 -20.17 5.94
C LYS A 111 1.67 -20.78 6.99
N ARG A 112 1.61 -20.18 8.20
CA ARG A 112 0.67 -20.62 9.24
C ARG A 112 -0.78 -20.44 8.81
N ALA A 113 -1.11 -19.35 8.11
CA ALA A 113 -2.46 -19.10 7.63
C ALA A 113 -2.87 -20.10 6.53
N GLN A 114 -1.97 -20.42 5.61
CA GLN A 114 -2.21 -21.39 4.54
C GLN A 114 -2.37 -22.82 5.04
N ASN A 115 -1.63 -23.20 6.08
CA ASN A 115 -1.69 -24.54 6.67
C ASN A 115 -2.71 -24.66 7.81
N GLY A 116 -3.45 -23.61 8.10
CA GLY A 116 -4.46 -23.56 9.15
C GLY A 116 -5.76 -24.27 8.76
N THR A 117 -6.57 -24.60 9.77
CA THR A 117 -7.93 -25.11 9.57
C THR A 117 -8.89 -23.97 9.22
N ALA A 118 -10.05 -24.30 8.66
CA ALA A 118 -11.11 -23.34 8.36
C ALA A 118 -11.54 -22.52 9.59
N GLN A 119 -11.53 -23.14 10.78
CA GLN A 119 -11.88 -22.47 12.04
C GLN A 119 -10.87 -21.38 12.43
N ASN A 120 -9.60 -21.53 12.07
CA ASN A 120 -8.53 -20.60 12.44
C ASN A 120 -8.17 -19.63 11.31
N LEU A 121 -8.78 -19.78 10.14
CA LEU A 121 -8.39 -19.03 8.94
C LEU A 121 -8.46 -17.51 9.13
N ALA A 122 -9.56 -17.02 9.67
CA ALA A 122 -9.75 -15.58 9.88
C ALA A 122 -8.71 -14.99 10.85
N GLN A 123 -8.45 -15.70 11.96
CA GLN A 123 -7.46 -15.26 12.95
C GLN A 123 -6.04 -15.31 12.38
N ASN A 124 -5.70 -16.35 11.62
CA ASN A 124 -4.40 -16.48 10.99
C ASN A 124 -4.18 -15.43 9.90
N ALA A 125 -5.21 -15.11 9.10
CA ALA A 125 -5.16 -14.02 8.13
C ALA A 125 -4.91 -12.66 8.82
N LYS A 126 -5.62 -12.38 9.90
CA LYS A 126 -5.41 -11.17 10.71
C LYS A 126 -3.99 -11.10 11.31
N ASN A 127 -3.44 -12.22 11.75
CA ASN A 127 -2.07 -12.26 12.24
C ASN A 127 -1.05 -12.03 11.14
N CYS A 128 -1.32 -12.50 9.92
CA CYS A 128 -0.50 -12.25 8.75
C CYS A 128 -0.52 -10.76 8.35
N GLU A 129 -1.70 -10.14 8.31
CA GLU A 129 -1.86 -8.71 8.08
C GLU A 129 -1.07 -7.88 9.10
N LYS A 130 -1.19 -8.20 10.39
CA LYS A 130 -0.41 -7.54 11.44
C LYS A 130 1.10 -7.65 11.22
N ALA A 131 1.58 -8.81 10.76
CA ALA A 131 3.00 -9.00 10.50
C ALA A 131 3.49 -8.17 9.29
N ILE A 132 2.65 -8.02 8.25
CA ILE A 132 2.92 -7.13 7.10
C ILE A 132 3.01 -5.67 7.58
N LEU A 133 2.05 -5.21 8.35
CA LEU A 133 2.00 -3.82 8.82
C LEU A 133 3.14 -3.49 9.81
N ALA A 134 3.60 -4.47 10.57
CA ALA A 134 4.70 -4.31 11.51
C ALA A 134 6.08 -4.21 10.83
N ASP A 135 6.20 -4.67 9.60
CA ASP A 135 7.44 -4.56 8.81
C ASP A 135 7.73 -3.12 8.35
N TYR A 136 6.72 -2.25 8.34
CA TYR A 136 6.79 -0.86 7.89
C TYR A 136 7.07 -0.62 6.40
N SER A 137 7.39 -1.65 5.62
CA SER A 137 7.63 -1.53 4.17
C SER A 137 6.38 -1.17 3.38
N ILE A 138 5.21 -1.58 3.84
CA ILE A 138 3.92 -1.33 3.18
C ILE A 138 2.94 -0.70 4.17
N LYS A 139 2.28 0.38 3.74
CA LYS A 139 1.22 1.06 4.49
C LYS A 139 -0.01 1.21 3.59
N PRO A 140 -1.18 0.71 3.98
CA PRO A 140 -2.41 0.97 3.26
C PRO A 140 -2.77 2.45 3.37
N VAL A 141 -3.12 3.06 2.23
CA VAL A 141 -3.50 4.47 2.15
C VAL A 141 -5.00 4.61 1.87
N LEU A 142 -5.51 3.83 0.91
CA LEU A 142 -6.91 3.87 0.50
C LEU A 142 -7.35 2.52 -0.07
N TYR A 143 -8.65 2.31 -0.10
CA TYR A 143 -9.30 1.20 -0.80
C TYR A 143 -10.04 1.74 -2.00
N GLU A 144 -9.80 1.14 -3.16
CA GLU A 144 -10.52 1.43 -4.37
C GLU A 144 -11.66 0.42 -4.55
N SER A 145 -12.85 0.92 -4.76
CA SER A 145 -14.06 0.11 -4.99
C SER A 145 -14.55 0.29 -6.42
N SER A 146 -14.85 -0.83 -7.08
CA SER A 146 -15.52 -0.81 -8.37
C SER A 146 -17.03 -0.89 -8.18
N TYR A 147 -17.76 -0.03 -8.87
CA TYR A 147 -19.22 0.02 -8.86
C TYR A 147 -19.74 -0.40 -10.22
N TYR A 148 -20.88 -1.09 -10.24
CA TYR A 148 -21.63 -1.33 -11.46
C TYR A 148 -23.08 -0.92 -11.24
N ALA A 149 -23.67 -0.36 -12.28
CA ALA A 149 -25.08 0.02 -12.30
C ALA A 149 -25.85 -0.95 -13.20
N GLN A 150 -26.99 -1.39 -12.71
CA GLN A 150 -27.92 -2.23 -13.46
C GLN A 150 -29.16 -1.42 -13.84
N ALA A 151 -29.51 -1.43 -15.11
CA ALA A 151 -30.72 -0.76 -15.57
C ALA A 151 -31.99 -1.45 -15.03
N LYS A 152 -33.01 -0.66 -14.75
CA LYS A 152 -34.31 -1.18 -14.32
C LYS A 152 -34.88 -2.10 -15.41
N GLY A 153 -35.23 -3.33 -15.03
CA GLY A 153 -35.76 -4.35 -15.96
C GLY A 153 -34.73 -5.38 -16.43
N VAL A 154 -33.45 -5.18 -16.18
CA VAL A 154 -32.44 -6.22 -16.36
C VAL A 154 -32.49 -7.15 -15.15
N ALA A 155 -32.78 -8.43 -15.38
CA ALA A 155 -32.86 -9.46 -14.32
C ALA A 155 -31.69 -10.45 -14.45
N ASN A 156 -31.49 -11.26 -13.41
CA ASN A 156 -30.54 -12.36 -13.42
C ASN A 156 -29.05 -11.98 -13.66
N VAL A 157 -28.67 -10.75 -13.31
CA VAL A 157 -27.26 -10.37 -13.28
C VAL A 157 -26.64 -10.93 -12.01
N GLN A 158 -25.66 -11.79 -12.17
CA GLN A 158 -24.90 -12.36 -11.05
C GLN A 158 -23.49 -11.78 -11.02
N PHE A 159 -23.13 -11.30 -9.86
CA PHE A 159 -21.75 -10.91 -9.58
C PHE A 159 -21.03 -12.08 -8.89
N HIS A 160 -19.94 -12.53 -9.48
CA HIS A 160 -19.09 -13.58 -8.93
C HIS A 160 -17.93 -12.95 -8.13
N PRO A 161 -18.08 -12.87 -6.81
CA PRO A 161 -17.09 -12.19 -5.98
C PRO A 161 -15.67 -12.77 -6.11
N GLY A 162 -15.56 -14.09 -6.31
CA GLY A 162 -14.28 -14.77 -6.43
C GLY A 162 -13.50 -14.46 -7.70
N SER A 163 -14.15 -14.02 -8.77
CA SER A 163 -13.51 -13.69 -10.05
C SER A 163 -13.66 -12.22 -10.47
N GLY A 164 -14.47 -11.45 -9.76
CA GLY A 164 -14.83 -10.08 -10.15
C GLY A 164 -15.66 -10.02 -11.44
N ARG A 165 -16.16 -11.15 -11.95
CA ARG A 165 -16.92 -11.22 -13.20
C ARG A 165 -18.40 -11.01 -12.97
N ILE A 166 -19.02 -10.37 -13.94
CA ILE A 166 -20.46 -10.28 -14.04
C ILE A 166 -20.91 -11.32 -15.07
N SER A 167 -21.90 -12.14 -14.74
CA SER A 167 -22.53 -13.06 -15.67
C SER A 167 -24.03 -12.73 -15.83
N PHE A 168 -24.52 -12.91 -17.01
CA PHE A 168 -25.92 -12.83 -17.37
C PHE A 168 -26.41 -14.25 -17.57
N VAL A 169 -27.03 -14.83 -16.55
CA VAL A 169 -27.55 -16.18 -16.64
C VAL A 169 -29.06 -16.08 -16.88
N ASN A 170 -29.51 -16.53 -18.02
CA ASN A 170 -30.94 -16.49 -18.43
C ASN A 170 -31.52 -15.08 -18.44
N ALA A 171 -30.77 -14.12 -18.99
CA ALA A 171 -31.30 -12.78 -19.24
C ALA A 171 -32.31 -12.78 -20.39
#